data_286d026d74873ef0ef5e43814b6dd02e
#
_entry.id   286d026d74873ef0ef5e43814b6dd02e
#
_cell.length_a   1.000
_cell.length_b   1.000
_cell.length_c   1.000
_cell.angle_alpha   90.00
_cell.angle_beta   90.00
_cell.angle_gamma   90.00
#
_symmetry.space_group_name_H-M   'P 1'
#
loop_
_entity.id
_entity.type
_entity.pdbx_description
1 polymer ?
#
loop_
_entity_poly.entity_id
_entity_poly.type
_entity_poly.pdbx_seq_one_letter_code
_entity_poly.pdbx_strand_id
1 'polypeptide(L)'
;MLDLGRREFIALLGSTAAWPLAVRAQQLRPVIGFLIPTSSDMQSNRLRALREGLKETGFVEGENLAIEYRWAEGQYDRLPVLAAELVSHPVAVIVTVGGTPTALAAKSATETIPIVFVLGSDPVQIGLVKSLARPSGNVTGVTVLDVELIAKGFELLHELIPGATRIGVLVNPKNLLVGAQTRVAQVAARNLGVHLLMVNASSESEIETAFTTLVDQQASALLVTGDTLFHGTVDKLLSGLAARHAVPTACQYPQFTAAGGLMGYGASLADAFRIGGGYVGRILKGAKPADLPVQQVSKIELAINLKTAQALGLSVPPSLLARADGVIE
;
A
#
# COMPACT_ATOMS: atom_id res chain seq x y z
N MET A 1 -58.01 4.66 -61.83
CA MET A 1 -57.87 5.73 -60.84
C MET A 1 -58.17 5.15 -59.49
N LEU A 2 -57.16 4.86 -58.71
CA LEU A 2 -57.30 4.33 -57.34
C LEU A 2 -57.12 5.50 -56.37
N ASP A 3 -58.22 5.85 -55.75
CA ASP A 3 -58.27 6.93 -54.75
C ASP A 3 -57.74 6.40 -53.40
N LEU A 4 -56.49 6.66 -53.12
CA LEU A 4 -55.85 6.32 -51.87
C LEU A 4 -56.22 7.40 -50.84
N GLY A 5 -57.11 7.09 -49.93
CA GLY A 5 -57.66 7.97 -48.94
C GLY A 5 -56.62 8.59 -48.04
N ARG A 6 -56.74 9.89 -47.78
CA ARG A 6 -55.88 10.70 -46.87
C ARG A 6 -55.61 10.10 -45.50
N ARG A 7 -56.36 9.07 -45.10
CA ARG A 7 -56.18 8.39 -43.81
C ARG A 7 -55.00 7.38 -43.78
N GLU A 8 -54.65 6.76 -44.93
CA GLU A 8 -53.56 5.81 -44.99
C GLU A 8 -52.20 6.48 -45.08
N PHE A 9 -52.14 7.74 -45.58
CA PHE A 9 -50.92 8.52 -45.66
C PHE A 9 -50.45 9.04 -44.30
N ILE A 10 -51.42 9.26 -43.37
CA ILE A 10 -51.10 9.70 -42.00
C ILE A 10 -50.64 8.54 -41.13
N ALA A 11 -51.05 7.31 -41.41
CA ALA A 11 -50.62 6.10 -40.69
C ALA A 11 -49.17 5.70 -41.01
N LEU A 12 -48.68 6.02 -42.20
CA LEU A 12 -47.29 5.74 -42.62
C LEU A 12 -46.27 6.77 -42.14
N LEU A 13 -46.68 7.98 -41.79
CA LEU A 13 -45.78 9.03 -41.22
C LEU A 13 -45.68 8.95 -39.69
N GLY A 14 -46.59 8.21 -39.03
CA GLY A 14 -46.60 8.06 -37.56
C GLY A 14 -45.70 6.95 -37.01
N SER A 15 -45.22 6.04 -37.89
CA SER A 15 -44.45 4.87 -37.46
C SER A 15 -42.93 5.05 -37.50
N THR A 16 -42.42 6.17 -38.01
CA THR A 16 -40.97 6.47 -38.05
C THR A 16 -40.48 7.40 -36.93
N ALA A 17 -41.38 7.91 -36.10
CA ALA A 17 -41.03 8.85 -35.02
C ALA A 17 -40.93 8.23 -33.62
N ALA A 18 -41.03 6.90 -33.49
CA ALA A 18 -40.91 6.21 -32.23
C ALA A 18 -39.79 5.15 -32.27
N TRP A 19 -38.67 5.43 -32.92
CA TRP A 19 -37.45 4.77 -32.51
C TRP A 19 -37.12 5.39 -31.17
N PRO A 20 -37.20 4.65 -30.07
CA PRO A 20 -36.78 5.19 -28.81
C PRO A 20 -35.29 5.61 -29.01
N LEU A 21 -35.01 6.83 -28.64
CA LEU A 21 -33.67 7.33 -28.35
C LEU A 21 -33.06 6.55 -27.17
N ALA A 22 -33.11 5.23 -27.23
CA ALA A 22 -32.28 4.31 -26.51
C ALA A 22 -30.93 4.20 -27.25
N VAL A 23 -30.38 5.30 -27.74
CA VAL A 23 -28.95 5.50 -27.63
C VAL A 23 -28.75 5.72 -26.12
N ARG A 24 -28.81 4.63 -25.36
CA ARG A 24 -28.00 4.54 -24.15
C ARG A 24 -26.64 4.96 -24.65
N ALA A 25 -26.27 6.19 -24.33
CA ALA A 25 -24.87 6.57 -24.32
C ALA A 25 -24.23 5.40 -23.60
N GLN A 26 -23.49 4.57 -24.32
CA GLN A 26 -22.57 3.63 -23.70
C GLN A 26 -21.72 4.54 -22.87
N GLN A 27 -22.09 4.66 -21.58
CA GLN A 27 -21.25 5.39 -20.64
C GLN A 27 -19.92 4.67 -20.77
N LEU A 28 -18.99 5.32 -21.47
CA LEU A 28 -17.63 4.83 -21.63
C LEU A 28 -17.21 4.51 -20.20
N ARG A 29 -17.00 3.22 -19.94
CA ARG A 29 -16.60 2.77 -18.61
C ARG A 29 -15.37 3.58 -18.24
N PRO A 30 -15.37 4.33 -17.11
CA PRO A 30 -14.16 5.05 -16.73
C PRO A 30 -13.01 4.04 -16.59
N VAL A 31 -11.84 4.46 -17.02
CA VAL A 31 -10.62 3.69 -16.88
C VAL A 31 -9.78 4.35 -15.80
N ILE A 32 -9.30 3.58 -14.84
CA ILE A 32 -8.29 4.04 -13.89
C ILE A 32 -6.93 3.42 -14.23
N GLY A 33 -5.87 4.21 -14.20
CA GLY A 33 -4.51 3.74 -14.34
C GLY A 33 -3.97 3.35 -12.97
N PHE A 34 -3.31 2.21 -12.86
CA PHE A 34 -2.72 1.74 -11.61
C PHE A 34 -1.21 1.57 -11.80
N LEU A 35 -0.40 2.40 -11.14
CA LEU A 35 1.05 2.39 -11.22
C LEU A 35 1.65 1.73 -9.98
N ILE A 36 2.44 0.68 -10.18
CA ILE A 36 2.93 -0.20 -9.12
C ILE A 36 4.42 -0.49 -9.35
N PRO A 37 5.28 -0.38 -8.31
CA PRO A 37 6.71 -0.62 -8.46
C PRO A 37 7.08 -2.12 -8.47
N THR A 38 6.25 -2.98 -7.89
CA THR A 38 6.49 -4.43 -7.75
C THR A 38 5.75 -5.24 -8.82
N SER A 39 5.80 -6.57 -8.74
CA SER A 39 5.05 -7.50 -9.59
C SER A 39 3.60 -7.70 -9.12
N SER A 40 2.78 -8.32 -9.97
CA SER A 40 1.36 -8.58 -9.71
C SER A 40 1.11 -9.47 -8.48
N ASP A 41 1.97 -10.45 -8.25
CA ASP A 41 1.78 -11.46 -7.21
C ASP A 41 1.88 -10.88 -5.78
N MET A 42 2.60 -9.77 -5.64
CA MET A 42 2.82 -9.11 -4.35
C MET A 42 1.64 -8.26 -3.86
N GLN A 43 0.59 -8.04 -4.67
CA GLN A 43 -0.44 -7.03 -4.39
C GLN A 43 -1.86 -7.58 -4.20
N SER A 44 -2.08 -8.90 -4.27
CA SER A 44 -3.43 -9.49 -4.35
C SER A 44 -4.39 -9.03 -3.23
N ASN A 45 -3.96 -9.06 -1.97
CA ASN A 45 -4.79 -8.65 -0.83
C ASN A 45 -5.07 -7.13 -0.81
N ARG A 46 -4.12 -6.33 -1.23
CA ARG A 46 -4.22 -4.86 -1.29
C ARG A 46 -5.15 -4.42 -2.41
N LEU A 47 -5.04 -5.04 -3.58
CA LEU A 47 -5.95 -4.80 -4.70
C LEU A 47 -7.37 -5.20 -4.35
N ARG A 48 -7.58 -6.28 -3.58
CA ARG A 48 -8.89 -6.65 -3.07
C ARG A 48 -9.48 -5.54 -2.20
N ALA A 49 -8.72 -5.01 -1.24
CA ALA A 49 -9.17 -3.93 -0.38
C ALA A 49 -9.48 -2.63 -1.17
N LEU A 50 -8.66 -2.29 -2.18
CA LEU A 50 -8.95 -1.18 -3.09
C LEU A 50 -10.28 -1.38 -3.82
N ARG A 51 -10.51 -2.60 -4.37
CA ARG A 51 -11.77 -2.95 -5.04
C ARG A 51 -12.98 -2.89 -4.11
N GLU A 52 -12.81 -3.25 -2.84
CA GLU A 52 -13.84 -3.09 -1.81
C GLU A 52 -14.20 -1.60 -1.62
N GLY A 53 -13.21 -0.71 -1.49
CA GLY A 53 -13.43 0.73 -1.40
C GLY A 53 -14.06 1.34 -2.67
N LEU A 54 -13.70 0.86 -3.85
CA LEU A 54 -14.36 1.23 -5.11
C LEU A 54 -15.82 0.78 -5.11
N LYS A 55 -16.09 -0.47 -4.69
CA LYS A 55 -17.44 -1.04 -4.61
C LYS A 55 -18.35 -0.28 -3.66
N GLU A 56 -17.85 0.17 -2.52
CA GLU A 56 -18.58 1.02 -1.56
C GLU A 56 -19.07 2.33 -2.21
N THR A 57 -18.38 2.79 -3.24
CA THR A 57 -18.76 3.96 -4.03
C THR A 57 -19.53 3.63 -5.30
N GLY A 58 -19.85 2.36 -5.54
CA GLY A 58 -20.65 1.90 -6.67
C GLY A 58 -19.86 1.56 -7.93
N PHE A 59 -18.51 1.46 -7.85
CA PHE A 59 -17.67 1.06 -8.98
C PHE A 59 -17.16 -0.36 -8.81
N VAL A 60 -17.38 -1.20 -9.85
CA VAL A 60 -16.97 -2.61 -9.87
C VAL A 60 -16.16 -2.86 -11.13
N GLU A 61 -14.91 -3.32 -10.94
CA GLU A 61 -14.02 -3.69 -12.06
C GLU A 61 -14.67 -4.79 -12.91
N GLY A 62 -14.63 -4.62 -14.22
CA GLY A 62 -15.25 -5.53 -15.19
C GLY A 62 -16.73 -5.24 -15.50
N GLU A 63 -17.47 -4.56 -14.60
CA GLU A 63 -18.86 -4.17 -14.80
C GLU A 63 -18.99 -2.74 -15.33
N ASN A 64 -18.66 -1.75 -14.52
CA ASN A 64 -18.80 -0.32 -14.83
C ASN A 64 -17.50 0.47 -14.67
N LEU A 65 -16.37 -0.22 -14.49
CA LEU A 65 -15.02 0.30 -14.32
C LEU A 65 -14.01 -0.61 -15.03
N ALA A 66 -12.99 -0.03 -15.65
CA ALA A 66 -11.81 -0.75 -16.10
C ALA A 66 -10.56 -0.27 -15.35
N ILE A 67 -9.58 -1.16 -15.15
CA ILE A 67 -8.30 -0.84 -14.53
C ILE A 67 -7.17 -1.22 -15.49
N GLU A 68 -6.31 -0.28 -15.79
CA GLU A 68 -5.07 -0.49 -16.53
C GLU A 68 -3.89 -0.53 -15.59
N TYR A 69 -3.24 -1.68 -15.49
CA TYR A 69 -2.11 -1.89 -14.61
C TYR A 69 -0.79 -1.62 -15.33
N ARG A 70 0.15 -0.95 -14.65
CA ARG A 70 1.55 -0.80 -15.05
C ARG A 70 2.44 -1.25 -13.90
N TRP A 71 3.21 -2.30 -14.15
CA TRP A 71 4.09 -2.94 -13.18
C TRP A 71 5.54 -2.62 -13.52
N ALA A 72 6.29 -2.06 -12.58
CA ALA A 72 7.70 -1.76 -12.79
C ALA A 72 8.62 -2.97 -12.50
N GLU A 73 8.08 -4.08 -11.99
CA GLU A 73 8.82 -5.34 -11.72
C GLU A 73 10.09 -5.11 -10.87
N GLY A 74 10.00 -4.26 -9.84
CA GLY A 74 11.13 -3.90 -8.98
C GLY A 74 12.11 -2.88 -9.58
N GLN A 75 11.90 -2.45 -10.83
CA GLN A 75 12.77 -1.52 -11.55
C GLN A 75 12.21 -0.10 -11.45
N TYR A 76 12.63 0.65 -10.42
CA TYR A 76 12.10 2.00 -10.17
C TYR A 76 12.40 3.00 -11.28
N ASP A 77 13.46 2.81 -12.06
CA ASP A 77 13.82 3.60 -13.23
C ASP A 77 12.81 3.51 -14.37
N ARG A 78 11.96 2.49 -14.40
CA ARG A 78 10.85 2.36 -15.35
C ARG A 78 9.63 3.21 -15.00
N LEU A 79 9.49 3.63 -13.74
CA LEU A 79 8.28 4.34 -13.27
C LEU A 79 7.93 5.60 -14.08
N PRO A 80 8.89 6.48 -14.49
CA PRO A 80 8.57 7.63 -15.31
C PRO A 80 7.96 7.28 -16.66
N VAL A 81 8.49 6.25 -17.34
CA VAL A 81 7.99 5.79 -18.62
C VAL A 81 6.58 5.19 -18.48
N LEU A 82 6.37 4.34 -17.47
CA LEU A 82 5.07 3.72 -17.20
C LEU A 82 4.01 4.76 -16.78
N ALA A 83 4.41 5.82 -16.07
CA ALA A 83 3.52 6.93 -15.76
C ALA A 83 3.12 7.70 -17.03
N ALA A 84 4.07 7.98 -17.93
CA ALA A 84 3.81 8.65 -19.20
C ALA A 84 2.89 7.80 -20.10
N GLU A 85 3.05 6.48 -20.12
CA GLU A 85 2.14 5.58 -20.82
C GLU A 85 0.71 5.72 -20.30
N LEU A 86 0.49 5.70 -18.96
CA LEU A 86 -0.85 5.91 -18.39
C LEU A 86 -1.44 7.27 -18.78
N VAL A 87 -0.62 8.31 -18.82
CA VAL A 87 -1.07 9.66 -19.22
C VAL A 87 -1.47 9.72 -20.68
N SER A 88 -0.83 8.92 -21.55
CA SER A 88 -1.19 8.84 -22.97
C SER A 88 -2.49 8.08 -23.26
N HIS A 89 -2.99 7.35 -22.27
CA HIS A 89 -4.28 6.64 -22.33
C HIS A 89 -5.40 7.50 -21.70
N PRO A 90 -6.66 7.29 -22.07
CA PRO A 90 -7.79 8.07 -21.54
C PRO A 90 -8.17 7.62 -20.13
N VAL A 91 -7.22 7.64 -19.19
CA VAL A 91 -7.48 7.30 -17.81
C VAL A 91 -8.10 8.49 -17.04
N ALA A 92 -9.13 8.21 -16.26
CA ALA A 92 -9.84 9.22 -15.47
C ALA A 92 -9.13 9.55 -14.16
N VAL A 93 -8.38 8.60 -13.60
CA VAL A 93 -7.63 8.72 -12.35
C VAL A 93 -6.40 7.83 -12.43
N ILE A 94 -5.26 8.28 -11.90
CA ILE A 94 -4.08 7.45 -11.69
C ILE A 94 -4.00 7.10 -10.20
N VAL A 95 -3.92 5.81 -9.89
CA VAL A 95 -3.67 5.31 -8.52
C VAL A 95 -2.21 4.90 -8.41
N THR A 96 -1.52 5.39 -7.39
CA THR A 96 -0.12 5.06 -7.14
C THR A 96 0.04 4.39 -5.79
N VAL A 97 0.78 3.30 -5.75
CA VAL A 97 1.08 2.55 -4.53
C VAL A 97 2.56 2.16 -4.49
N GLY A 98 3.02 1.66 -3.36
CA GLY A 98 4.38 1.15 -3.25
C GLY A 98 5.45 2.23 -3.08
N GLY A 99 5.07 3.37 -2.50
CA GLY A 99 6.03 4.35 -1.98
C GLY A 99 6.21 5.62 -2.79
N THR A 100 7.10 6.44 -2.30
CA THR A 100 7.40 7.79 -2.78
C THR A 100 7.78 7.86 -4.26
N PRO A 101 8.66 6.99 -4.81
CA PRO A 101 9.07 7.08 -6.20
C PRO A 101 7.90 6.99 -7.18
N THR A 102 6.94 6.10 -6.89
CA THR A 102 5.76 5.88 -7.73
C THR A 102 4.84 7.10 -7.76
N ALA A 103 4.59 7.69 -6.59
CA ALA A 103 3.75 8.88 -6.48
C ALA A 103 4.40 10.10 -7.16
N LEU A 104 5.71 10.29 -7.00
CA LEU A 104 6.45 11.36 -7.67
C LEU A 104 6.51 11.18 -9.18
N ALA A 105 6.69 9.95 -9.68
CA ALA A 105 6.67 9.67 -11.11
C ALA A 105 5.32 10.05 -11.75
N ALA A 106 4.20 9.66 -11.11
CA ALA A 106 2.87 10.05 -11.60
C ALA A 106 2.65 11.57 -11.54
N LYS A 107 3.06 12.23 -10.44
CA LYS A 107 2.94 13.69 -10.31
C LYS A 107 3.74 14.44 -11.38
N SER A 108 4.93 13.95 -11.71
CA SER A 108 5.77 14.55 -12.75
C SER A 108 5.22 14.35 -14.16
N ALA A 109 4.41 13.29 -14.38
CA ALA A 109 3.86 12.97 -15.69
C ALA A 109 2.60 13.77 -16.04
N THR A 110 1.84 14.28 -15.06
CA THR A 110 0.60 15.02 -15.30
C THR A 110 0.26 16.04 -14.23
N GLU A 111 -0.26 17.20 -14.64
CA GLU A 111 -0.82 18.22 -13.77
C GLU A 111 -2.36 18.24 -13.78
N THR A 112 -2.99 17.46 -14.64
CA THR A 112 -4.44 17.52 -14.90
C THR A 112 -5.18 16.25 -14.51
N ILE A 113 -4.62 15.06 -14.79
CA ILE A 113 -5.24 13.79 -14.42
C ILE A 113 -5.17 13.64 -12.89
N PRO A 114 -6.30 13.41 -12.21
CA PRO A 114 -6.34 13.13 -10.78
C PRO A 114 -5.41 11.99 -10.37
N ILE A 115 -4.67 12.17 -9.28
CA ILE A 115 -3.78 11.15 -8.71
C ILE A 115 -4.23 10.85 -7.29
N VAL A 116 -4.46 9.57 -7.00
CA VAL A 116 -4.70 9.05 -5.65
C VAL A 116 -3.54 8.18 -5.23
N PHE A 117 -2.79 8.58 -4.22
CA PHE A 117 -1.68 7.81 -3.69
C PHE A 117 -2.05 7.01 -2.43
N VAL A 118 -1.35 5.88 -2.23
CA VAL A 118 -1.24 5.18 -0.93
C VAL A 118 0.24 4.98 -0.66
N LEU A 119 0.78 5.64 0.38
CA LEU A 119 2.22 5.65 0.67
C LEU A 119 2.54 5.72 2.17
N GLY A 120 3.78 5.35 2.51
CA GLY A 120 4.29 5.36 3.90
C GLY A 120 4.98 6.66 4.33
N SER A 121 5.24 7.57 3.39
CA SER A 121 5.95 8.82 3.63
C SER A 121 5.00 9.94 4.05
N ASP A 122 5.54 10.99 4.67
CA ASP A 122 4.84 12.26 4.80
C ASP A 122 4.75 12.95 3.42
N PRO A 123 3.55 13.08 2.83
CA PRO A 123 3.40 13.63 1.48
C PRO A 123 3.68 15.13 1.39
N VAL A 124 3.70 15.84 2.52
CA VAL A 124 4.09 17.26 2.58
C VAL A 124 5.61 17.38 2.55
N GLN A 125 6.33 16.58 3.36
CA GLN A 125 7.80 16.60 3.40
C GLN A 125 8.43 16.23 2.06
N ILE A 126 7.85 15.29 1.32
CA ILE A 126 8.33 14.90 -0.01
C ILE A 126 7.85 15.84 -1.13
N GLY A 127 7.12 16.91 -0.79
CA GLY A 127 6.62 17.88 -1.76
C GLY A 127 5.52 17.37 -2.70
N LEU A 128 4.86 16.27 -2.34
CA LEU A 128 3.78 15.70 -3.15
C LEU A 128 2.50 16.55 -3.07
N VAL A 129 2.17 17.05 -1.89
CA VAL A 129 1.05 17.95 -1.61
C VAL A 129 1.50 19.16 -0.76
N LYS A 130 0.72 20.23 -0.77
CA LYS A 130 1.04 21.44 0.03
C LYS A 130 0.71 21.26 1.51
N SER A 131 -0.37 20.58 1.83
CA SER A 131 -0.78 20.22 3.20
C SER A 131 -1.72 19.03 3.18
N LEU A 132 -1.85 18.34 4.31
CA LEU A 132 -2.79 17.21 4.42
C LEU A 132 -4.24 17.65 4.31
N ALA A 133 -4.60 18.77 4.95
CA ALA A 133 -5.98 19.27 4.96
C ALA A 133 -6.42 19.84 3.60
N ARG A 134 -5.51 20.44 2.84
CA ARG A 134 -5.75 21.02 1.51
C ARG A 134 -4.59 20.65 0.59
N PRO A 135 -4.62 19.48 -0.05
CA PRO A 135 -3.51 18.98 -0.85
C PRO A 135 -3.18 19.89 -2.02
N SER A 136 -4.19 20.56 -2.60
CA SER A 136 -4.12 21.42 -3.79
C SER A 136 -3.68 20.70 -5.07
N GLY A 137 -4.04 21.24 -6.24
CA GLY A 137 -3.72 20.61 -7.52
C GLY A 137 -4.52 19.32 -7.78
N ASN A 138 -3.91 18.40 -8.51
CA ASN A 138 -4.53 17.15 -8.96
C ASN A 138 -4.18 15.92 -8.09
N VAL A 139 -3.54 16.09 -6.94
CA VAL A 139 -3.00 14.99 -6.12
C VAL A 139 -3.68 14.96 -4.76
N THR A 140 -4.15 13.79 -4.34
CA THR A 140 -4.63 13.48 -2.98
C THR A 140 -4.37 12.01 -2.66
N GLY A 141 -4.72 11.55 -1.48
CA GLY A 141 -4.59 10.11 -1.16
C GLY A 141 -4.54 9.80 0.32
N VAL A 142 -3.83 8.71 0.62
CA VAL A 142 -3.75 8.12 1.95
C VAL A 142 -2.29 7.92 2.35
N THR A 143 -1.93 8.26 3.59
CA THR A 143 -0.61 7.98 4.16
C THR A 143 -0.73 7.13 5.42
N VAL A 144 0.27 6.25 5.63
CA VAL A 144 0.37 5.38 6.81
C VAL A 144 1.50 5.81 7.77
N LEU A 145 2.33 6.79 7.39
CA LEU A 145 3.42 7.36 8.18
C LEU A 145 4.31 6.30 8.85
N ASP A 146 4.82 5.37 8.05
CA ASP A 146 5.57 4.20 8.51
C ASP A 146 6.73 4.53 9.45
N VAL A 147 7.45 5.64 9.23
CA VAL A 147 8.61 6.03 10.03
C VAL A 147 8.25 6.26 11.51
N GLU A 148 7.08 6.85 11.77
CA GLU A 148 6.62 7.17 13.12
C GLU A 148 6.35 5.92 13.96
N LEU A 149 6.05 4.78 13.31
CA LEU A 149 5.73 3.52 13.97
C LEU A 149 6.97 2.70 14.37
N ILE A 150 8.16 3.03 13.86
CA ILE A 150 9.40 2.29 14.14
C ILE A 150 9.71 2.26 15.63
N ALA A 151 9.65 3.41 16.31
CA ALA A 151 9.98 3.50 17.73
C ALA A 151 9.09 2.57 18.56
N LYS A 152 7.78 2.58 18.29
CA LYS A 152 6.83 1.71 19.01
C LYS A 152 7.00 0.23 18.68
N GLY A 153 7.25 -0.10 17.41
CA GLY A 153 7.58 -1.48 17.01
C GLY A 153 8.84 -1.99 17.72
N PHE A 154 9.83 -1.12 17.89
CA PHE A 154 11.07 -1.43 18.61
C PHE A 154 10.83 -1.67 20.11
N GLU A 155 10.02 -0.81 20.76
CA GLU A 155 9.59 -0.99 22.16
C GLU A 155 8.84 -2.32 22.38
N LEU A 156 7.88 -2.63 21.49
CA LEU A 156 7.10 -3.86 21.58
C LEU A 156 7.96 -5.11 21.40
N LEU A 157 8.95 -5.06 20.48
CA LEU A 157 9.90 -6.15 20.29
C LEU A 157 10.78 -6.33 21.53
N HIS A 158 11.24 -5.24 22.14
CA HIS A 158 12.01 -5.31 23.39
C HIS A 158 11.16 -5.78 24.59
N GLU A 159 9.88 -5.40 24.66
CA GLU A 159 8.94 -5.92 25.67
C GLU A 159 8.72 -7.44 25.51
N LEU A 160 8.67 -7.92 24.26
CA LEU A 160 8.57 -9.35 23.97
C LEU A 160 9.85 -10.11 24.34
N ILE A 161 11.01 -9.46 24.23
CA ILE A 161 12.33 -10.07 24.48
C ILE A 161 13.14 -9.14 25.41
N PRO A 162 12.82 -9.08 26.71
CA PRO A 162 13.47 -8.13 27.63
C PRO A 162 14.99 -8.36 27.80
N GLY A 163 15.46 -9.56 27.51
CA GLY A 163 16.89 -9.91 27.52
C GLY A 163 17.66 -9.53 26.26
N ALA A 164 16.99 -8.93 25.26
CA ALA A 164 17.64 -8.51 24.03
C ALA A 164 18.60 -7.33 24.28
N THR A 165 19.89 -7.57 24.13
CA THR A 165 20.94 -6.53 24.25
C THR A 165 21.40 -5.97 22.91
N ARG A 166 21.18 -6.73 21.82
CA ARG A 166 21.52 -6.34 20.46
C ARG A 166 20.33 -6.57 19.55
N ILE A 167 19.79 -5.51 18.97
CA ILE A 167 18.65 -5.61 18.06
C ILE A 167 19.07 -5.15 16.67
N GLY A 168 18.85 -6.02 15.68
CA GLY A 168 19.03 -5.71 14.28
C GLY A 168 17.90 -4.83 13.75
N VAL A 169 18.21 -3.94 12.81
CA VAL A 169 17.20 -3.25 12.02
C VAL A 169 17.53 -3.41 10.55
N LEU A 170 16.63 -4.05 9.81
CA LEU A 170 16.74 -4.23 8.37
C LEU A 170 16.10 -3.06 7.65
N VAL A 171 16.89 -2.39 6.80
CA VAL A 171 16.47 -1.27 5.98
C VAL A 171 16.83 -1.49 4.51
N ASN A 172 16.05 -0.90 3.61
CA ASN A 172 16.40 -0.84 2.19
C ASN A 172 17.18 0.48 1.94
N PRO A 173 18.48 0.42 1.57
CA PRO A 173 19.28 1.61 1.32
C PRO A 173 18.79 2.44 0.11
N LYS A 174 17.99 1.85 -0.78
CA LYS A 174 17.35 2.54 -1.91
C LYS A 174 16.04 3.25 -1.52
N ASN A 175 15.52 3.01 -0.32
CA ASN A 175 14.32 3.69 0.16
C ASN A 175 14.65 5.15 0.52
N LEU A 176 13.89 6.10 -0.01
CA LEU A 176 14.06 7.53 0.29
C LEU A 176 13.86 7.86 1.78
N LEU A 177 13.20 6.99 2.54
CA LEU A 177 12.98 7.14 3.98
C LEU A 177 14.11 6.55 4.84
N VAL A 178 15.12 5.86 4.25
CA VAL A 178 16.15 5.13 5.01
C VAL A 178 16.85 6.02 6.06
N GLY A 179 17.14 7.27 5.72
CA GLY A 179 17.77 8.20 6.67
C GLY A 179 16.86 8.55 7.87
N ALA A 180 15.57 8.68 7.66
CA ALA A 180 14.59 8.92 8.72
C ALA A 180 14.37 7.65 9.55
N GLN A 181 14.21 6.49 8.92
CA GLN A 181 14.08 5.19 9.56
C GLN A 181 15.26 4.90 10.47
N THR A 182 16.50 5.10 9.97
CA THR A 182 17.73 4.91 10.75
C THR A 182 17.79 5.83 11.96
N ARG A 183 17.46 7.12 11.81
CA ARG A 183 17.47 8.06 12.95
C ARG A 183 16.47 7.66 14.03
N VAL A 184 15.24 7.28 13.66
CA VAL A 184 14.22 6.87 14.63
C VAL A 184 14.64 5.59 15.34
N ALA A 185 15.16 4.59 14.62
CA ALA A 185 15.67 3.35 15.21
C ALA A 185 16.85 3.61 16.17
N GLN A 186 17.76 4.50 15.83
CA GLN A 186 18.88 4.89 16.72
C GLN A 186 18.41 5.56 18.01
N VAL A 187 17.39 6.42 17.93
CA VAL A 187 16.80 7.06 19.12
C VAL A 187 16.11 6.01 19.99
N ALA A 188 15.31 5.14 19.40
CA ALA A 188 14.62 4.06 20.13
C ALA A 188 15.62 3.12 20.83
N ALA A 189 16.65 2.69 20.14
CA ALA A 189 17.69 1.84 20.71
C ALA A 189 18.41 2.49 21.91
N ARG A 190 18.77 3.77 21.81
CA ARG A 190 19.37 4.52 22.93
C ARG A 190 18.45 4.62 24.12
N ASN A 191 17.16 4.88 23.90
CA ASN A 191 16.18 5.00 24.99
C ASN A 191 15.96 3.68 25.75
N LEU A 192 16.12 2.55 25.06
CA LEU A 192 15.99 1.22 25.63
C LEU A 192 17.33 0.65 26.14
N GLY A 193 18.45 1.34 25.93
CA GLY A 193 19.76 0.87 26.35
C GLY A 193 20.26 -0.35 25.58
N VAL A 194 19.78 -0.59 24.34
CA VAL A 194 20.16 -1.72 23.50
C VAL A 194 21.16 -1.29 22.41
N HIS A 195 22.03 -2.20 22.01
CA HIS A 195 22.94 -2.00 20.89
C HIS A 195 22.21 -2.21 19.56
N LEU A 196 22.24 -1.20 18.70
CA LEU A 196 21.60 -1.25 17.38
C LEU A 196 22.57 -1.82 16.32
N LEU A 197 22.13 -2.83 15.59
CA LEU A 197 22.81 -3.40 14.43
C LEU A 197 22.04 -3.03 13.15
N MET A 198 22.60 -2.11 12.34
CA MET A 198 21.98 -1.79 11.03
C MET A 198 22.41 -2.80 9.99
N VAL A 199 21.43 -3.45 9.33
CA VAL A 199 21.67 -4.34 8.19
C VAL A 199 20.88 -3.84 6.99
N ASN A 200 21.46 -3.95 5.81
CA ASN A 200 20.91 -3.42 4.58
C ASN A 200 20.54 -4.55 3.63
N ALA A 201 19.40 -4.39 2.92
CA ALA A 201 19.07 -5.22 1.77
C ALA A 201 18.25 -4.43 0.76
N SER A 202 18.62 -4.51 -0.51
CA SER A 202 17.90 -3.95 -1.66
C SER A 202 17.47 -5.02 -2.67
N SER A 203 17.65 -6.30 -2.33
CA SER A 203 17.25 -7.48 -3.08
C SER A 203 17.02 -8.66 -2.14
N GLU A 204 16.34 -9.71 -2.60
CA GLU A 204 16.09 -10.93 -1.82
C GLU A 204 17.42 -11.62 -1.42
N SER A 205 18.41 -11.67 -2.31
CA SER A 205 19.73 -12.25 -2.01
C SER A 205 20.49 -11.48 -0.93
N GLU A 206 20.32 -10.16 -0.88
CA GLU A 206 20.92 -9.34 0.18
C GLU A 206 20.21 -9.53 1.54
N ILE A 207 18.94 -9.93 1.55
CA ILE A 207 18.23 -10.31 2.80
C ILE A 207 18.88 -11.52 3.43
N GLU A 208 19.24 -12.54 2.65
CA GLU A 208 19.96 -13.74 3.17
C GLU A 208 21.32 -13.34 3.79
N THR A 209 22.06 -12.47 3.11
CA THR A 209 23.32 -11.92 3.62
C THR A 209 23.13 -11.13 4.92
N ALA A 210 22.05 -10.34 5.00
CA ALA A 210 21.72 -9.59 6.21
C ALA A 210 21.47 -10.54 7.41
N PHE A 211 20.76 -11.65 7.21
CA PHE A 211 20.56 -12.65 8.28
C PHE A 211 21.87 -13.31 8.72
N THR A 212 22.77 -13.64 7.80
CA THR A 212 24.11 -14.15 8.14
C THR A 212 24.85 -13.13 9.02
N THR A 213 24.85 -11.85 8.63
CA THR A 213 25.47 -10.77 9.40
C THR A 213 24.88 -10.65 10.81
N LEU A 214 23.54 -10.77 10.95
CA LEU A 214 22.86 -10.72 12.25
C LEU A 214 23.32 -11.85 13.17
N VAL A 215 23.44 -13.08 12.63
CA VAL A 215 23.91 -14.25 13.37
C VAL A 215 25.37 -14.08 13.82
N ASP A 216 26.26 -13.66 12.90
CA ASP A 216 27.68 -13.45 13.19
C ASP A 216 27.89 -12.38 14.27
N GLN A 217 27.02 -11.35 14.29
CA GLN A 217 27.05 -10.28 15.29
C GLN A 217 26.18 -10.58 16.52
N GLN A 218 25.65 -11.79 16.64
CA GLN A 218 24.86 -12.25 17.79
C GLN A 218 23.65 -11.34 18.07
N ALA A 219 22.91 -10.95 17.03
CA ALA A 219 21.67 -10.21 17.20
C ALA A 219 20.65 -11.05 17.99
N SER A 220 20.06 -10.47 19.02
CA SER A 220 19.04 -11.10 19.87
C SER A 220 17.65 -11.05 19.23
N ALA A 221 17.43 -10.11 18.31
CA ALA A 221 16.18 -9.91 17.59
C ALA A 221 16.40 -9.02 16.35
N LEU A 222 15.41 -8.99 15.47
CA LEU A 222 15.38 -8.17 14.25
C LEU A 222 14.06 -7.41 14.15
N LEU A 223 14.14 -6.11 13.83
CA LEU A 223 13.03 -5.31 13.35
C LEU A 223 13.21 -5.05 11.84
N VAL A 224 12.24 -5.43 11.03
CA VAL A 224 12.18 -5.14 9.60
C VAL A 224 11.33 -3.87 9.40
N THR A 225 11.92 -2.84 8.79
CA THR A 225 11.26 -1.56 8.56
C THR A 225 10.27 -1.60 7.39
N GLY A 226 9.43 -0.57 7.31
CA GLY A 226 8.46 -0.42 6.22
C GLY A 226 9.16 -0.15 4.88
N ASP A 227 9.08 -1.12 3.97
CA ASP A 227 9.54 -1.02 2.58
C ASP A 227 8.76 -1.98 1.69
N THR A 228 8.57 -1.62 0.42
CA THR A 228 7.86 -2.48 -0.54
C THR A 228 8.58 -3.80 -0.82
N LEU A 229 9.91 -3.83 -0.66
CA LEU A 229 10.71 -5.05 -0.80
C LEU A 229 10.44 -6.06 0.32
N PHE A 230 10.13 -5.59 1.54
CA PHE A 230 10.08 -6.44 2.74
C PHE A 230 8.70 -7.00 3.05
N HIS A 231 7.81 -7.10 2.09
CA HIS A 231 6.47 -7.65 2.30
C HIS A 231 5.92 -8.35 1.04
N GLY A 232 4.82 -9.05 1.21
CA GLY A 232 4.20 -9.83 0.14
C GLY A 232 4.84 -11.22 0.03
N THR A 233 5.39 -11.57 -1.12
CA THR A 233 6.08 -12.88 -1.29
C THR A 233 7.33 -13.00 -0.41
N VAL A 234 7.99 -11.89 -0.13
CA VAL A 234 9.20 -11.82 0.71
C VAL A 234 8.91 -12.08 2.20
N ASP A 235 7.66 -11.93 2.65
CA ASP A 235 7.27 -12.28 4.03
C ASP A 235 7.61 -13.75 4.36
N LYS A 236 7.45 -14.67 3.40
CA LYS A 236 7.80 -16.08 3.56
C LYS A 236 9.32 -16.31 3.61
N LEU A 237 10.07 -15.57 2.81
CA LEU A 237 11.54 -15.61 2.86
C LEU A 237 12.03 -15.12 4.21
N LEU A 238 11.56 -13.95 4.66
CA LEU A 238 11.92 -13.37 5.95
C LEU A 238 11.57 -14.28 7.12
N SER A 239 10.35 -14.82 7.17
CA SER A 239 9.94 -15.74 8.24
C SER A 239 10.71 -17.07 8.20
N GLY A 240 11.01 -17.59 7.01
CA GLY A 240 11.82 -18.80 6.84
C GLY A 240 13.27 -18.62 7.30
N LEU A 241 13.89 -17.47 6.99
CA LEU A 241 15.24 -17.12 7.46
C LEU A 241 15.25 -16.89 8.97
N ALA A 242 14.24 -16.17 9.51
CA ALA A 242 14.07 -15.96 10.94
C ALA A 242 13.99 -17.29 11.71
N ALA A 243 13.21 -18.24 11.22
CA ALA A 243 13.07 -19.57 11.80
C ALA A 243 14.37 -20.39 11.68
N ARG A 244 15.01 -20.39 10.50
CA ARG A 244 16.26 -21.12 10.24
C ARG A 244 17.39 -20.70 11.17
N HIS A 245 17.50 -19.38 11.40
CA HIS A 245 18.56 -18.80 12.21
C HIS A 245 18.15 -18.56 13.68
N ALA A 246 16.95 -18.95 14.05
CA ALA A 246 16.36 -18.71 15.38
C ALA A 246 16.47 -17.22 15.81
N VAL A 247 16.28 -16.27 14.88
CA VAL A 247 16.29 -14.84 15.15
C VAL A 247 14.85 -14.35 15.30
N PRO A 248 14.38 -13.99 16.50
CA PRO A 248 13.08 -13.40 16.71
C PRO A 248 12.90 -12.15 15.86
N THR A 249 11.93 -12.15 14.95
CA THR A 249 11.78 -11.09 13.96
C THR A 249 10.40 -10.44 14.05
N ALA A 250 10.40 -9.11 14.19
CA ALA A 250 9.23 -8.26 14.04
C ALA A 250 9.27 -7.50 12.71
N CYS A 251 8.10 -7.21 12.13
CA CYS A 251 7.98 -6.42 10.92
C CYS A 251 6.96 -5.29 11.12
N GLN A 252 7.11 -4.19 10.38
CA GLN A 252 6.13 -3.09 10.38
C GLN A 252 4.81 -3.42 9.67
N TYR A 253 4.65 -4.66 9.18
CA TYR A 253 3.42 -5.11 8.55
C TYR A 253 2.82 -6.29 9.33
N PRO A 254 1.60 -6.13 9.90
CA PRO A 254 0.92 -7.18 10.66
C PRO A 254 0.76 -8.51 9.91
N GLN A 255 0.64 -8.45 8.58
CA GLN A 255 0.51 -9.62 7.70
C GLN A 255 1.71 -10.57 7.74
N PHE A 256 2.87 -10.11 8.18
CA PHE A 256 4.06 -10.92 8.37
C PHE A 256 3.82 -12.12 9.29
N THR A 257 2.96 -11.98 10.30
CA THR A 257 2.63 -13.08 11.21
C THR A 257 1.91 -14.23 10.52
N ALA A 258 1.05 -13.93 9.51
CA ALA A 258 0.37 -14.95 8.72
C ALA A 258 1.34 -15.75 7.82
N ALA A 259 2.50 -15.19 7.51
CA ALA A 259 3.56 -15.88 6.78
C ALA A 259 4.51 -16.68 7.70
N GLY A 260 4.24 -16.74 9.01
CA GLY A 260 5.06 -17.42 10.00
C GLY A 260 6.01 -16.52 10.79
N GLY A 261 5.94 -15.19 10.60
CA GLY A 261 6.69 -14.22 11.41
C GLY A 261 6.22 -14.14 12.85
N LEU A 262 7.09 -13.69 13.75
CA LEU A 262 6.80 -13.64 15.20
C LEU A 262 5.81 -12.53 15.56
N MET A 263 6.08 -11.31 15.11
CA MET A 263 5.29 -10.13 15.46
C MET A 263 5.20 -9.17 14.28
N GLY A 264 4.04 -8.55 14.11
CA GLY A 264 3.83 -7.46 13.17
C GLY A 264 3.17 -6.28 13.88
N TYR A 265 3.73 -5.07 13.72
CA TYR A 265 3.16 -3.85 14.27
C TYR A 265 3.21 -2.73 13.24
N GLY A 266 2.06 -2.26 12.79
CA GLY A 266 2.02 -1.22 11.78
C GLY A 266 0.60 -0.80 11.39
N ALA A 267 0.52 0.14 10.46
CA ALA A 267 -0.75 0.60 9.94
C ALA A 267 -1.45 -0.49 9.12
N SER A 268 -2.78 -0.53 9.20
CA SER A 268 -3.60 -1.42 8.38
C SER A 268 -3.53 -1.01 6.91
N LEU A 269 -2.70 -1.72 6.13
CA LEU A 269 -2.61 -1.47 4.70
C LEU A 269 -3.93 -1.79 3.98
N ALA A 270 -4.69 -2.78 4.46
CA ALA A 270 -6.01 -3.08 3.92
C ALA A 270 -6.93 -1.86 4.05
N ASP A 271 -6.94 -1.20 5.22
CA ASP A 271 -7.73 0.01 5.43
C ASP A 271 -7.24 1.18 4.56
N ALA A 272 -5.91 1.36 4.44
CA ALA A 272 -5.33 2.37 3.56
C ALA A 272 -5.79 2.21 2.11
N PHE A 273 -5.76 1.00 1.57
CA PHE A 273 -6.16 0.72 0.20
C PHE A 273 -7.68 0.84 0.01
N ARG A 274 -8.50 0.41 0.99
CA ARG A 274 -9.95 0.58 0.96
C ARG A 274 -10.33 2.07 0.92
N ILE A 275 -9.71 2.89 1.77
CA ILE A 275 -9.89 4.36 1.75
C ILE A 275 -9.46 4.93 0.40
N GLY A 276 -8.31 4.51 -0.13
CA GLY A 276 -7.82 4.90 -1.46
C GLY A 276 -8.83 4.59 -2.56
N GLY A 277 -9.44 3.40 -2.55
CA GLY A 277 -10.52 3.02 -3.47
C GLY A 277 -11.74 3.92 -3.34
N GLY A 278 -12.13 4.25 -2.11
CA GLY A 278 -13.21 5.21 -1.84
C GLY A 278 -12.90 6.61 -2.40
N TYR A 279 -11.66 7.08 -2.34
CA TYR A 279 -11.23 8.35 -2.93
C TYR A 279 -11.31 8.33 -4.44
N VAL A 280 -10.83 7.27 -5.08
CA VAL A 280 -10.97 7.07 -6.53
C VAL A 280 -12.43 7.15 -6.94
N GLY A 281 -13.32 6.42 -6.26
CA GLY A 281 -14.74 6.43 -6.58
C GLY A 281 -15.41 7.80 -6.38
N ARG A 282 -15.00 8.58 -5.37
CA ARG A 282 -15.48 9.97 -5.19
C ARG A 282 -15.02 10.88 -6.33
N ILE A 283 -13.78 10.73 -6.79
CA ILE A 283 -13.24 11.49 -7.93
C ILE A 283 -13.98 11.12 -9.22
N LEU A 284 -14.24 9.83 -9.46
CA LEU A 284 -15.04 9.36 -10.61
C LEU A 284 -16.49 9.92 -10.58
N LYS A 285 -16.99 10.29 -9.41
CA LYS A 285 -18.28 11.00 -9.22
C LYS A 285 -18.16 12.52 -9.30
N GLY A 286 -16.99 13.07 -9.63
CA GLY A 286 -16.78 14.51 -9.86
C GLY A 286 -16.16 15.27 -8.69
N ALA A 287 -15.76 14.61 -7.58
CA ALA A 287 -15.01 15.29 -6.53
C ALA A 287 -13.62 15.69 -7.06
N LYS A 288 -13.14 16.87 -6.66
CA LYS A 288 -11.83 17.36 -7.05
C LYS A 288 -10.77 16.86 -6.03
N PRO A 289 -9.60 16.39 -6.47
CA PRO A 289 -8.52 16.01 -5.55
C PRO A 289 -8.16 17.10 -4.53
N ALA A 290 -8.16 18.36 -4.96
CA ALA A 290 -7.84 19.51 -4.11
C ALA A 290 -8.81 19.69 -2.92
N ASP A 291 -10.05 19.20 -3.04
CA ASP A 291 -11.10 19.28 -2.01
C ASP A 291 -11.15 18.01 -1.12
N LEU A 292 -10.31 17.01 -1.41
CA LEU A 292 -10.20 15.78 -0.66
C LEU A 292 -8.95 15.82 0.22
N PRO A 293 -9.07 16.02 1.56
CA PRO A 293 -7.92 16.00 2.46
C PRO A 293 -7.16 14.69 2.35
N VAL A 294 -5.82 14.74 2.43
CA VAL A 294 -5.03 13.51 2.57
C VAL A 294 -5.41 12.86 3.89
N GLN A 295 -5.80 11.59 3.84
CA GLN A 295 -6.18 10.85 5.03
C GLN A 295 -4.98 10.07 5.57
N GLN A 296 -4.69 10.27 6.85
CA GLN A 296 -3.77 9.41 7.58
C GLN A 296 -4.55 8.22 8.13
N VAL A 297 -4.03 7.00 7.93
CA VAL A 297 -4.60 5.79 8.54
C VAL A 297 -4.37 5.85 10.04
N SER A 298 -5.45 5.78 10.80
CA SER A 298 -5.42 5.74 12.27
C SER A 298 -5.49 4.33 12.83
N LYS A 299 -5.88 3.35 12.01
CA LYS A 299 -5.93 1.96 12.43
C LYS A 299 -4.54 1.36 12.42
N ILE A 300 -3.95 1.21 13.61
CA ILE A 300 -2.69 0.53 13.84
C ILE A 300 -3.00 -0.84 14.42
N GLU A 301 -2.34 -1.87 13.93
CA GLU A 301 -2.59 -3.26 14.30
C GLU A 301 -1.31 -3.88 14.88
N LEU A 302 -1.48 -4.61 15.99
CA LEU A 302 -0.47 -5.50 16.58
C LEU A 302 -0.91 -6.95 16.34
N ALA A 303 -0.11 -7.72 15.63
CA ALA A 303 -0.33 -9.15 15.44
C ALA A 303 0.83 -9.95 16.03
N ILE A 304 0.53 -11.08 16.69
CA ILE A 304 1.51 -11.96 17.33
C ILE A 304 1.22 -13.40 16.91
N ASN A 305 2.29 -14.15 16.59
CA ASN A 305 2.20 -15.57 16.27
C ASN A 305 2.75 -16.39 17.43
N LEU A 306 1.86 -17.04 18.18
CA LEU A 306 2.21 -17.86 19.34
C LEU A 306 2.94 -19.14 18.95
N LYS A 307 2.63 -19.75 17.78
CA LYS A 307 3.37 -20.90 17.29
C LYS A 307 4.84 -20.58 17.06
N THR A 308 5.09 -19.41 16.45
CA THR A 308 6.47 -18.95 16.22
C THR A 308 7.16 -18.57 17.53
N ALA A 309 6.45 -17.91 18.46
CA ALA A 309 6.98 -17.62 19.78
C ALA A 309 7.38 -18.91 20.52
N GLN A 310 6.51 -19.91 20.53
CA GLN A 310 6.78 -21.23 21.13
C GLN A 310 7.98 -21.93 20.48
N ALA A 311 8.07 -21.93 19.16
CA ALA A 311 9.18 -22.53 18.42
C ALA A 311 10.54 -21.86 18.73
N LEU A 312 10.52 -20.56 19.06
CA LEU A 312 11.68 -19.77 19.48
C LEU A 312 11.94 -19.86 21.01
N GLY A 313 11.13 -20.62 21.76
CA GLY A 313 11.25 -20.72 23.22
C GLY A 313 10.88 -19.42 23.95
N LEU A 314 10.08 -18.54 23.33
CA LEU A 314 9.68 -17.26 23.90
C LEU A 314 8.32 -17.37 24.60
N SER A 315 8.23 -16.73 25.77
CA SER A 315 6.96 -16.52 26.47
C SER A 315 6.44 -15.12 26.18
N VAL A 316 5.28 -15.03 25.54
CA VAL A 316 4.67 -13.74 25.21
C VAL A 316 4.02 -13.15 26.46
N PRO A 317 4.40 -11.94 26.90
CA PRO A 317 3.81 -11.29 28.05
C PRO A 317 2.28 -11.11 27.91
N PRO A 318 1.48 -11.36 28.97
CA PRO A 318 0.04 -11.14 28.93
C PRO A 318 -0.35 -9.70 28.55
N SER A 319 0.47 -8.71 28.92
CA SER A 319 0.30 -7.31 28.53
C SER A 319 0.38 -7.07 27.03
N LEU A 320 1.21 -7.82 26.30
CA LEU A 320 1.29 -7.78 24.85
C LEU A 320 0.08 -8.46 24.20
N LEU A 321 -0.31 -9.63 24.71
CA LEU A 321 -1.47 -10.35 24.21
C LEU A 321 -2.77 -9.55 24.36
N ALA A 322 -2.94 -8.86 25.48
CA ALA A 322 -4.11 -8.02 25.72
C ALA A 322 -4.23 -6.82 24.77
N ARG A 323 -3.12 -6.42 24.14
CA ARG A 323 -3.06 -5.32 23.14
C ARG A 323 -3.04 -5.81 21.71
N ALA A 324 -2.92 -7.12 21.49
CA ALA A 324 -2.87 -7.68 20.15
C ALA A 324 -4.25 -7.65 19.49
N ASP A 325 -4.32 -7.10 18.26
CA ASP A 325 -5.50 -7.12 17.40
C ASP A 325 -5.68 -8.47 16.71
N GLY A 326 -4.57 -9.21 16.54
CA GLY A 326 -4.54 -10.54 15.94
C GLY A 326 -3.55 -11.47 16.64
N VAL A 327 -4.01 -12.68 16.97
CA VAL A 327 -3.18 -13.74 17.55
C VAL A 327 -3.31 -14.98 16.68
N ILE A 328 -2.17 -15.58 16.28
CA ILE A 328 -2.10 -16.86 15.56
C ILE A 328 -1.68 -17.93 16.55
N GLU A 329 -2.59 -18.91 16.77
CA GLU A 329 -2.43 -20.04 17.67
C GLU A 329 -2.05 -21.32 16.91
#